data_b1cbe200060c43a87e2079fa114fd4a9
#
_entry.id   b1cbe200060c43a87e2079fa114fd4a9
#
_cell.length_a   1.000
_cell.length_b   1.000
_cell.length_c   1.000
_cell.angle_alpha   90.00
_cell.angle_beta   90.00
_cell.angle_gamma   90.00
#
_symmetry.space_group_name_H-M   'P 1'
#
loop_
_entity.id
_entity.type
_entity.pdbx_description
1 polymer ?
#
loop_
_entity_poly.entity_id
_entity_poly.type
_entity_poly.pdbx_seq_one_letter_code
_entity_poly.pdbx_strand_id
1 'polypeptide(L)'
;MAHFALLNDDNVVLNVLYVDNNIMLDADGNESEALGIAQCLEGLGKPNARLIKTSYSAGIRRRFAGIGYTYDEENDVFLTPKPWPSWVLNTTNYEWESPAGNAPELTEEQRNVGSFYEWNEETTSWDFIDMTPPAEETESE
;
A
#
# COMPACT_ATOMS: atom_id res chain seq x y z
N MET A 1 -5.33 -14.25 -14.85
CA MET A 1 -6.46 -13.71 -14.09
C MET A 1 -6.40 -12.20 -14.00
N ALA A 2 -7.51 -11.57 -14.15
CA ALA A 2 -7.61 -10.13 -13.93
C ALA A 2 -8.09 -9.86 -12.51
N HIS A 3 -7.61 -8.79 -11.92
CA HIS A 3 -7.95 -8.40 -10.54
C HIS A 3 -8.64 -7.06 -10.55
N PHE A 4 -9.67 -6.91 -9.71
CA PHE A 4 -10.45 -5.68 -9.59
C PHE A 4 -10.57 -5.27 -8.13
N ALA A 5 -10.25 -4.01 -7.86
CA ALA A 5 -10.43 -3.45 -6.52
C ALA A 5 -11.86 -2.95 -6.37
N LEU A 6 -12.51 -3.38 -5.30
CA LEU A 6 -13.84 -2.89 -4.93
C LEU A 6 -13.64 -1.68 -4.02
N LEU A 7 -14.20 -0.54 -4.45
CA LEU A 7 -14.03 0.73 -3.74
C LEU A 7 -15.31 1.15 -3.02
N ASN A 8 -15.15 1.81 -1.88
CA ASN A 8 -16.26 2.52 -1.23
C ASN A 8 -16.39 3.93 -1.83
N ASP A 9 -17.29 4.74 -1.27
CA ASP A 9 -17.55 6.10 -1.76
C ASP A 9 -16.37 7.05 -1.56
N ASP A 10 -15.46 6.71 -0.66
CA ASP A 10 -14.24 7.49 -0.38
C ASP A 10 -13.02 6.98 -1.16
N ASN A 11 -13.24 6.09 -2.13
CA ASN A 11 -12.19 5.46 -2.93
C ASN A 11 -11.24 4.56 -2.13
N VAL A 12 -11.68 4.06 -0.98
CA VAL A 12 -10.91 3.11 -0.20
C VAL A 12 -11.21 1.68 -0.67
N VAL A 13 -10.17 0.90 -0.86
CA VAL A 13 -10.28 -0.48 -1.31
C VAL A 13 -10.87 -1.35 -0.19
N LEU A 14 -12.02 -1.92 -0.45
CA LEU A 14 -12.70 -2.81 0.50
C LEU A 14 -12.31 -4.27 0.29
N ASN A 15 -12.06 -4.64 -0.95
CA ASN A 15 -11.68 -6.00 -1.30
C ASN A 15 -11.06 -6.02 -2.70
N VAL A 16 -10.37 -7.09 -3.03
CA VAL A 16 -9.84 -7.30 -4.38
C VAL A 16 -10.42 -8.60 -4.92
N LEU A 17 -11.10 -8.51 -6.05
CA LEU A 17 -11.76 -9.63 -6.71
C LEU A 17 -10.95 -10.05 -7.92
N TYR A 18 -11.08 -11.28 -8.35
CA TYR A 18 -10.41 -11.75 -9.55
C TYR A 18 -11.39 -12.42 -10.49
N VAL A 19 -11.08 -12.33 -11.78
CA VAL A 19 -11.92 -12.84 -12.87
C VAL A 19 -11.02 -13.60 -13.84
N ASP A 20 -11.53 -14.69 -14.37
CA ASP A 20 -10.82 -15.45 -15.39
C ASP A 20 -10.61 -14.57 -16.64
N ASN A 21 -9.41 -14.64 -17.22
CA ASN A 21 -9.08 -13.84 -18.40
C ASN A 21 -10.05 -14.08 -19.57
N ASN A 22 -10.57 -15.28 -19.72
CA ASN A 22 -11.50 -15.61 -20.80
C ASN A 22 -12.80 -14.82 -20.73
N ILE A 23 -13.23 -14.46 -19.52
CA ILE A 23 -14.46 -13.70 -19.30
C ILE A 23 -14.29 -12.25 -19.76
N MET A 24 -13.05 -11.79 -19.80
CA MET A 24 -12.74 -10.40 -20.15
C MET A 24 -12.58 -10.17 -21.66
N LEU A 25 -12.66 -11.21 -22.45
CA LEU A 25 -12.49 -11.08 -23.91
C LEU A 25 -13.79 -10.63 -24.55
N ASP A 26 -13.69 -9.62 -25.41
CA ASP A 26 -14.82 -9.18 -26.23
C ASP A 26 -14.98 -10.07 -27.47
N ALA A 27 -15.91 -9.73 -28.35
CA ALA A 27 -16.20 -10.51 -29.55
C ALA A 27 -15.00 -10.61 -30.52
N ASP A 28 -14.07 -9.66 -30.43
CA ASP A 28 -12.87 -9.61 -31.28
C ASP A 28 -11.65 -10.27 -30.56
N GLY A 29 -11.84 -10.83 -29.39
CA GLY A 29 -10.77 -11.46 -28.63
C GLY A 29 -9.88 -10.49 -27.85
N ASN A 30 -10.28 -9.22 -27.75
CA ASN A 30 -9.54 -8.21 -27.01
C ASN A 30 -10.01 -8.13 -25.56
N GLU A 31 -9.08 -7.85 -24.67
CA GLU A 31 -9.39 -7.68 -23.25
C GLU A 31 -10.24 -6.43 -23.02
N SER A 32 -11.33 -6.58 -22.28
CA SER A 32 -12.25 -5.49 -21.93
C SER A 32 -12.42 -5.40 -20.41
N GLU A 33 -11.97 -4.29 -19.82
CA GLU A 33 -12.16 -4.02 -18.40
C GLU A 33 -13.66 -3.99 -18.05
N ALA A 34 -14.49 -3.47 -18.95
CA ALA A 34 -15.93 -3.38 -18.74
C ALA A 34 -16.59 -4.76 -18.57
N LEU A 35 -16.12 -5.78 -19.30
CA LEU A 35 -16.65 -7.13 -19.17
C LEU A 35 -16.28 -7.73 -17.81
N GLY A 36 -15.05 -7.50 -17.36
CA GLY A 36 -14.62 -7.95 -16.04
C GLY A 36 -15.41 -7.29 -14.93
N ILE A 37 -15.65 -6.00 -15.03
CA ILE A 37 -16.46 -5.26 -14.07
C ILE A 37 -17.88 -5.82 -14.04
N ALA A 38 -18.48 -6.04 -15.21
CA ALA A 38 -19.83 -6.59 -15.30
C ALA A 38 -19.94 -7.96 -14.61
N GLN A 39 -18.94 -8.81 -14.79
CA GLN A 39 -18.89 -10.11 -14.15
C GLN A 39 -18.81 -10.00 -12.62
N CYS A 40 -17.99 -9.08 -12.12
CA CYS A 40 -17.88 -8.83 -10.69
C CYS A 40 -19.18 -8.29 -10.10
N LEU A 41 -19.83 -7.37 -10.80
CA LEU A 41 -21.11 -6.80 -10.35
C LEU A 41 -22.18 -7.88 -10.24
N GLU A 42 -22.23 -8.77 -11.21
CA GLU A 42 -23.17 -9.90 -11.22
C GLU A 42 -22.90 -10.83 -10.01
N GLY A 43 -21.63 -11.18 -9.80
CA GLY A 43 -21.24 -12.05 -8.69
C GLY A 43 -21.51 -11.45 -7.31
N LEU A 44 -21.37 -10.13 -7.18
CA LEU A 44 -21.62 -9.42 -5.93
C LEU A 44 -23.12 -9.18 -5.69
N GLY A 45 -23.93 -9.19 -6.74
CA GLY A 45 -25.32 -8.78 -6.63
C GLY A 45 -25.48 -7.30 -6.28
N LYS A 46 -24.48 -6.48 -6.61
CA LYS A 46 -24.46 -5.05 -6.33
C LYS A 46 -24.18 -4.28 -7.62
N PRO A 47 -25.22 -3.90 -8.36
CA PRO A 47 -25.04 -3.31 -9.69
C PRO A 47 -24.36 -1.93 -9.68
N ASN A 48 -24.34 -1.25 -8.54
CA ASN A 48 -23.76 0.08 -8.42
C ASN A 48 -22.39 0.07 -7.70
N ALA A 49 -21.82 -1.10 -7.44
CA ALA A 49 -20.50 -1.19 -6.82
C ALA A 49 -19.44 -0.58 -7.75
N ARG A 50 -18.47 0.10 -7.18
CA ARG A 50 -17.36 0.70 -7.92
C ARG A 50 -16.19 -0.27 -7.96
N LEU A 51 -15.73 -0.59 -9.16
CA LEU A 51 -14.65 -1.54 -9.40
C LEU A 51 -13.62 -0.92 -10.33
N ILE A 52 -12.36 -1.07 -9.99
CA ILE A 52 -11.22 -0.58 -10.76
C ILE A 52 -10.24 -1.73 -10.98
N LYS A 53 -9.83 -1.92 -12.22
CA LYS A 53 -8.84 -2.97 -12.52
C LYS A 53 -7.50 -2.64 -11.88
N THR A 54 -6.87 -3.66 -11.28
CA THR A 54 -5.52 -3.58 -10.74
C THR A 54 -4.68 -4.72 -11.32
N SER A 55 -3.36 -4.65 -11.16
CA SER A 55 -2.46 -5.66 -11.69
C SER A 55 -1.55 -6.19 -10.60
N TYR A 56 -1.46 -7.52 -10.52
CA TYR A 56 -0.58 -8.19 -9.56
C TYR A 56 0.88 -7.80 -9.74
N SER A 57 1.29 -7.53 -10.98
CA SER A 57 2.65 -7.12 -11.30
C SER A 57 2.89 -5.62 -11.15
N ALA A 58 1.89 -4.87 -10.67
CA ALA A 58 1.93 -3.41 -10.60
C ALA A 58 2.14 -2.74 -11.96
N GLY A 59 1.75 -3.43 -13.05
CA GLY A 59 1.92 -2.91 -14.41
C GLY A 59 0.95 -1.80 -14.76
N ILE A 60 -0.12 -1.63 -13.98
CA ILE A 60 -1.07 -0.52 -14.14
C ILE A 60 -1.32 0.09 -12.77
N ARG A 61 -1.71 1.37 -12.78
CA ARG A 61 -2.05 2.12 -11.56
C ARG A 61 -0.98 2.03 -10.47
N ARG A 62 0.24 1.87 -10.92
CA ARG A 62 1.51 1.94 -10.19
C ARG A 62 1.77 0.84 -9.18
N ARG A 63 0.73 0.29 -8.57
CA ARG A 63 0.88 -0.83 -7.62
C ARG A 63 -0.37 -1.67 -7.58
N PHE A 64 -0.21 -2.89 -7.10
CA PHE A 64 -1.34 -3.76 -6.87
C PHE A 64 -2.19 -3.20 -5.73
N ALA A 65 -3.51 -3.22 -5.89
CA ALA A 65 -4.42 -2.73 -4.86
C ALA A 65 -4.43 -3.68 -3.67
N GLY A 66 -4.42 -3.12 -2.48
CA GLY A 66 -4.58 -3.87 -1.23
C GLY A 66 -5.78 -3.32 -0.46
N ILE A 67 -6.34 -4.15 0.42
CA ILE A 67 -7.44 -3.73 1.28
C ILE A 67 -6.96 -2.57 2.15
N GLY A 68 -7.73 -1.49 2.22
CA GLY A 68 -7.37 -0.28 2.95
C GLY A 68 -6.61 0.75 2.14
N TYR A 69 -6.13 0.39 0.94
CA TYR A 69 -5.49 1.35 0.04
C TYR A 69 -6.53 2.35 -0.47
N THR A 70 -6.07 3.50 -0.93
CA THR A 70 -6.93 4.51 -1.53
C THR A 70 -6.62 4.63 -3.01
N TYR A 71 -7.65 4.69 -3.85
CA TYR A 71 -7.48 4.96 -5.27
C TYR A 71 -7.50 6.46 -5.51
N ASP A 72 -6.40 6.99 -6.04
CA ASP A 72 -6.30 8.39 -6.45
C ASP A 72 -6.77 8.49 -7.90
N GLU A 73 -7.99 8.96 -8.07
CA GLU A 73 -8.65 9.03 -9.37
C GLU A 73 -7.99 10.02 -10.31
N GLU A 74 -7.51 11.12 -9.78
CA GLU A 74 -6.86 12.18 -10.55
C GLU A 74 -5.56 11.70 -11.21
N ASN A 75 -4.76 10.94 -10.47
CA ASN A 75 -3.47 10.45 -10.93
C ASN A 75 -3.53 8.99 -11.41
N ASP A 76 -4.68 8.34 -11.27
CA ASP A 76 -4.90 6.94 -11.67
C ASP A 76 -3.89 5.99 -11.02
N VAL A 77 -3.74 6.09 -9.70
CA VAL A 77 -2.82 5.24 -8.94
C VAL A 77 -3.44 4.79 -7.63
N PHE A 78 -3.00 3.64 -7.12
CA PHE A 78 -3.36 3.20 -5.77
C PHE A 78 -2.33 3.69 -4.77
N LEU A 79 -2.79 4.25 -3.67
CA LEU A 79 -1.94 4.74 -2.58
C LEU A 79 -2.05 3.80 -1.38
N THR A 80 -0.91 3.49 -0.77
CA THR A 80 -0.90 2.76 0.50
C THR A 80 -1.55 3.61 1.59
N PRO A 81 -2.03 3.00 2.68
CA PRO A 81 -2.59 3.80 3.78
C PRO A 81 -1.57 4.81 4.29
N LYS A 82 -2.04 6.01 4.60
CA LYS A 82 -1.18 7.05 5.16
C LYS A 82 -0.69 6.58 6.54
N PRO A 83 0.63 6.44 6.75
CA PRO A 83 1.13 5.86 8.01
C PRO A 83 0.94 6.79 9.21
N TRP A 84 1.05 8.10 9.00
CA TRP A 84 0.93 9.09 10.08
C TRP A 84 0.33 10.37 9.53
N PRO A 85 -0.45 11.11 10.35
CA PRO A 85 -1.11 12.33 9.87
C PRO A 85 -0.17 13.40 9.31
N SER A 86 1.06 13.48 9.81
CA SER A 86 2.03 14.49 9.35
C SER A 86 2.78 14.12 8.07
N TRP A 87 2.72 12.85 7.66
CA TRP A 87 3.46 12.38 6.49
C TRP A 87 2.87 12.96 5.21
N VAL A 88 3.72 13.15 4.22
CA VAL A 88 3.38 13.82 2.96
C VAL A 88 3.58 12.85 1.81
N LEU A 89 2.67 12.90 0.85
CA LEU A 89 2.77 12.06 -0.34
C LEU A 89 3.80 12.66 -1.31
N ASN A 90 4.78 11.83 -1.70
CA ASN A 90 5.68 12.18 -2.79
C ASN A 90 4.97 11.91 -4.12
N THR A 91 4.66 12.96 -4.87
CA THR A 91 3.89 12.83 -6.12
C THR A 91 4.72 12.34 -7.30
N THR A 92 6.00 12.09 -7.13
CA THR A 92 6.86 11.49 -8.15
C THR A 92 6.80 9.97 -8.09
N ASN A 93 6.90 9.39 -6.88
CA ASN A 93 6.89 7.93 -6.70
C ASN A 93 5.65 7.41 -5.98
N TYR A 94 4.76 8.30 -5.51
CA TYR A 94 3.52 7.97 -4.78
C TYR A 94 3.78 7.17 -3.51
N GLU A 95 4.88 7.49 -2.84
CA GLU A 95 5.22 6.94 -1.54
C GLU A 95 5.01 8.00 -0.46
N TRP A 96 4.64 7.56 0.72
CA TRP A 96 4.51 8.46 1.86
C TRP A 96 5.87 8.74 2.47
N GLU A 97 6.15 10.00 2.75
CA GLU A 97 7.43 10.44 3.32
C GLU A 97 7.20 11.23 4.59
N SER A 98 8.08 11.05 5.56
CA SER A 98 8.01 11.85 6.77
C SER A 98 8.41 13.31 6.47
N PRO A 99 7.86 14.28 7.22
CA PRO A 99 8.27 15.67 7.06
C PRO A 99 9.73 15.92 7.48
N ALA A 100 10.32 15.00 8.23
CA ALA A 100 11.72 15.07 8.64
C ALA A 100 12.68 14.32 7.70
N GLY A 101 12.17 13.77 6.60
CA GLY A 101 12.95 12.95 5.68
C GLY A 101 13.10 11.51 6.15
N ASN A 102 14.02 10.79 5.55
CA ASN A 102 14.26 9.40 5.91
C ASN A 102 14.90 9.27 7.29
N ALA A 103 14.65 8.13 7.94
CA ALA A 103 15.35 7.83 9.18
C ALA A 103 16.86 7.81 8.95
N PRO A 104 17.65 8.28 9.92
CA PRO A 104 19.11 8.22 9.81
C PRO A 104 19.60 6.78 9.61
N GLU A 105 20.74 6.63 8.94
CA GLU A 105 21.33 5.32 8.76
C GLU A 105 21.86 4.78 10.08
N LEU A 106 21.64 3.48 10.27
CA LEU A 106 22.19 2.79 11.44
C LEU A 106 23.61 2.32 11.16
N THR A 107 24.45 2.32 12.19
CA THR A 107 25.75 1.70 12.09
C THR A 107 25.58 0.17 12.07
N GLU A 108 26.63 -0.55 11.66
CA GLU A 108 26.60 -2.00 11.67
C GLU A 108 26.34 -2.55 13.07
N GLU A 109 26.98 -1.96 14.09
CA GLU A 109 26.76 -2.36 15.48
C GLU A 109 25.32 -2.15 15.92
N GLN A 110 24.74 -1.02 15.55
CA GLN A 110 23.34 -0.73 15.88
C GLN A 110 22.40 -1.74 15.26
N ARG A 111 22.64 -2.08 13.98
CA ARG A 111 21.84 -3.10 13.29
C ARG A 111 21.98 -4.47 13.92
N ASN A 112 23.19 -4.82 14.32
CA ASN A 112 23.47 -6.14 14.90
C ASN A 112 22.75 -6.37 16.23
N VAL A 113 22.56 -5.33 17.02
CA VAL A 113 21.81 -5.45 18.28
C VAL A 113 20.32 -5.20 18.13
N GLY A 114 19.85 -4.91 16.91
CA GLY A 114 18.45 -4.70 16.64
C GLY A 114 17.93 -3.30 16.92
N SER A 115 18.83 -2.34 17.12
CA SER A 115 18.43 -0.94 17.30
C SER A 115 17.74 -0.40 16.05
N PHE A 116 16.87 0.55 16.22
CA PHE A 116 16.08 1.10 15.11
C PHE A 116 15.63 2.53 15.40
N TYR A 117 15.13 3.20 14.38
CA TYR A 117 14.50 4.50 14.54
C TYR A 117 12.99 4.32 14.48
N GLU A 118 12.29 4.97 15.39
CA GLU A 118 10.83 4.97 15.46
C GLU A 118 10.33 6.39 15.21
N TRP A 119 9.27 6.48 14.40
CA TRP A 119 8.68 7.79 14.14
C TRP A 119 7.92 8.28 15.36
N ASN A 120 8.19 9.52 15.73
CA ASN A 120 7.47 10.21 16.80
C ASN A 120 6.59 11.29 16.19
N GLU A 121 5.28 11.02 16.14
CA GLU A 121 4.32 11.94 15.55
C GLU A 121 4.18 13.23 16.35
N GLU A 122 4.34 13.17 17.65
CA GLU A 122 4.25 14.33 18.55
C GLU A 122 5.34 15.36 18.24
N THR A 123 6.56 14.89 18.03
CA THR A 123 7.72 15.75 17.76
C THR A 123 8.02 15.88 16.27
N THR A 124 7.31 15.11 15.43
CA THR A 124 7.56 14.98 13.98
C THR A 124 9.03 14.73 13.68
N SER A 125 9.60 13.77 14.39
CA SER A 125 11.02 13.41 14.27
C SER A 125 11.23 11.92 14.50
N TRP A 126 12.43 11.45 14.17
CA TRP A 126 12.82 10.07 14.38
C TRP A 126 13.49 9.91 15.74
N ASP A 127 12.99 9.00 16.56
CA ASP A 127 13.57 8.65 17.86
C ASP A 127 14.45 7.41 17.70
N PHE A 128 15.67 7.49 18.19
CA PHE A 128 16.55 6.33 18.19
C PHE A 128 16.20 5.40 19.35
N ILE A 129 15.90 4.15 19.02
CA ILE A 129 15.60 3.13 20.03
C ILE A 129 16.81 2.22 20.14
N ASP A 130 17.53 2.39 21.23
CA ASP A 130 18.76 1.65 21.49
C ASP A 130 18.43 0.27 22.09
N MET A 131 18.75 -0.77 21.35
CA MET A 131 18.53 -2.14 21.77
C MET A 131 19.81 -2.82 22.27
N THR A 132 20.86 -2.02 22.49
CA THR A 132 22.10 -2.56 23.05
C THR A 132 21.82 -3.16 24.43
N PRO A 133 22.20 -4.43 24.67
CA PRO A 133 21.99 -5.02 26.00
C PRO A 133 22.71 -4.22 27.06
N PRO A 134 22.13 -4.10 28.27
CA PRO A 134 22.85 -3.46 29.35
C PRO A 134 24.16 -4.18 29.61
N ALA A 135 25.20 -3.43 29.86
CA ALA A 135 26.49 -4.02 30.17
C ALA A 135 26.34 -5.02 31.34
N GLU A 136 26.77 -6.25 31.11
CA GLU A 136 26.76 -7.23 32.16
C GLU A 136 27.60 -6.66 33.31
N GLU A 137 26.94 -6.41 34.42
CA GLU A 137 27.68 -6.16 35.60
C GLU A 137 28.48 -7.42 35.87
N THR A 138 29.73 -7.38 35.53
CA THR A 138 30.62 -8.37 36.03
C THR A 138 30.52 -8.27 37.54
N GLU A 139 29.79 -9.20 38.09
CA GLU A 139 29.88 -9.33 39.51
C GLU A 139 31.31 -9.58 39.85
N SER A 140 31.93 -8.56 40.38
CA SER A 140 33.19 -8.77 41.04
C SER A 140 32.87 -9.45 42.36
N GLU A 141 33.03 -10.70 42.36
CA GLU A 141 32.91 -11.46 43.58
C GLU A 141 33.93 -11.14 44.55
#